data_39b777e040c877ba3af24df69ef1c7d7
#
_entry.id   39b777e040c877ba3af24df69ef1c7d7
#
_cell.length_a   1.000
_cell.length_b   1.000
_cell.length_c   1.000
_cell.angle_alpha   90.00
_cell.angle_beta   90.00
_cell.angle_gamma   90.00
#
_symmetry.space_group_name_H-M   'P 1'
#
loop_
_entity.id
_entity.type
_entity.pdbx_description
1 polymer ?
#
loop_
_entity_poly.entity_id
_entity_poly.type
_entity_poly.pdbx_seq_one_letter_code
_entity_poly.pdbx_strand_id
1 'polypeptide(L)'
;MTQLPQIVGMAVSLIFSVGSAFAAERAELPVAHAARNADWASVQTSLDGGVDVTIAQGDGSTALHWAVHWEQVDIAARLIAAGADVNAATDLGVTPLWSAAENSSLVIVRQLLAAGADPNAALLSGETVLMTAARSGDAAVVRHLLEAGAGTEVTAARGQTALMWAAAQRHAAVVEVLLEYGADVDTRTVSWTEVVKTSPDPWSPEYVTEQQQGGYTPLLFAARVGDLASARLLVEAGANVNDLAPVGTSAVVVAAHSGHGEVASYLVERGADPDAAEAGYTALHAAILHKDNDLVRTLLAHGADPNVTVERATPVRRDAVDFYLHPSYVGATPFWLAARFGAPDIMYQLAELGADPHAQHSPSYWPGSLGVTEDRRMIEEGPTTALMAAVGLGGRAPLVAVDRLGRIAESAPVRSTRRDPDWDKVEATTLAAVTLAVELGVDLNAADTDGNTALHAAARRGYDTVVEYLVVQGADLAVMNEGGLTPFDFARQGFGRGANAGPHESTMELLRRLAADQ
;
A
#
# COMPACT_ATOMS: atom_id res chain seq x y z
N MET A 1 -5.00 -1.45 -3.88
CA MET A 1 -5.09 -2.63 -2.99
C MET A 1 -6.53 -2.98 -2.54
N THR A 2 -7.54 -2.61 -3.27
CA THR A 2 -8.97 -2.73 -2.89
C THR A 2 -9.73 -3.82 -3.67
N GLN A 3 -9.08 -4.90 -4.11
CA GLN A 3 -9.77 -5.90 -4.94
C GLN A 3 -9.86 -7.32 -4.35
N LEU A 4 -9.36 -7.59 -3.15
CA LEU A 4 -9.59 -8.91 -2.55
C LEU A 4 -11.02 -9.12 -1.98
N PRO A 5 -11.71 -8.11 -1.44
CA PRO A 5 -13.09 -8.30 -0.98
C PRO A 5 -14.09 -8.57 -2.11
N GLN A 6 -13.89 -7.95 -3.29
CA GLN A 6 -14.84 -8.12 -4.40
C GLN A 6 -14.75 -9.47 -5.13
N ILE A 7 -13.60 -10.15 -5.07
CA ILE A 7 -13.44 -11.44 -5.77
C ILE A 7 -14.11 -12.58 -5.01
N VAL A 8 -14.13 -12.56 -3.68
CA VAL A 8 -14.78 -13.61 -2.89
C VAL A 8 -16.31 -13.38 -2.84
N GLY A 9 -16.74 -12.14 -2.67
CA GLY A 9 -18.18 -11.82 -2.74
C GLY A 9 -18.79 -12.05 -4.14
N MET A 10 -18.02 -11.73 -5.21
CA MET A 10 -18.42 -12.09 -6.59
C MET A 10 -18.35 -13.59 -6.85
N ALA A 11 -17.42 -14.33 -6.22
CA ALA A 11 -17.36 -15.79 -6.37
C ALA A 11 -18.60 -16.47 -5.78
N VAL A 12 -19.08 -16.02 -4.61
CA VAL A 12 -20.30 -16.59 -4.03
C VAL A 12 -21.53 -16.20 -4.86
N SER A 13 -21.64 -14.95 -5.34
CA SER A 13 -22.73 -14.55 -6.25
C SER A 13 -22.64 -15.20 -7.63
N LEU A 14 -21.42 -15.46 -8.19
CA LEU A 14 -21.25 -16.19 -9.43
C LEU A 14 -21.45 -17.70 -9.28
N ILE A 15 -21.15 -18.29 -8.11
CA ILE A 15 -21.35 -19.71 -7.84
C ILE A 15 -22.83 -20.07 -7.87
N PHE A 16 -23.70 -19.16 -7.45
CA PHE A 16 -25.15 -19.35 -7.58
C PHE A 16 -25.68 -19.09 -9.01
N SER A 17 -24.89 -18.47 -9.93
CA SER A 17 -25.35 -18.14 -11.28
C SER A 17 -24.86 -19.08 -12.40
N VAL A 18 -23.84 -19.94 -12.17
CA VAL A 18 -23.24 -20.80 -13.20
C VAL A 18 -23.79 -22.24 -13.20
N GLY A 19 -24.67 -22.60 -12.25
CA GLY A 19 -25.26 -23.95 -12.13
C GLY A 19 -26.24 -24.36 -13.23
N SER A 20 -26.36 -23.69 -14.37
CA SER A 20 -27.41 -23.98 -15.37
C SER A 20 -26.96 -24.79 -16.59
N ALA A 21 -25.78 -25.42 -16.62
CA ALA A 21 -25.26 -26.06 -17.84
C ALA A 21 -25.09 -27.58 -17.81
N PHE A 22 -25.37 -28.28 -16.68
CA PHE A 22 -25.37 -29.75 -16.63
C PHE A 22 -26.58 -30.25 -15.83
N ALA A 23 -27.78 -30.04 -16.37
CA ALA A 23 -29.00 -30.65 -15.87
C ALA A 23 -29.17 -32.03 -16.48
N ALA A 24 -28.62 -33.05 -15.81
CA ALA A 24 -29.35 -34.33 -15.81
C ALA A 24 -30.55 -34.10 -14.88
N GLU A 25 -31.76 -34.28 -15.38
CA GLU A 25 -33.04 -34.17 -14.66
C GLU A 25 -33.02 -34.95 -13.33
N ARG A 26 -32.53 -34.31 -12.26
CA ARG A 26 -33.01 -34.61 -10.91
C ARG A 26 -34.19 -33.68 -10.69
N ALA A 27 -35.37 -34.26 -10.43
CA ALA A 27 -36.56 -33.50 -10.08
C ALA A 27 -36.18 -32.47 -9.00
N GLU A 28 -36.10 -31.19 -9.34
CA GLU A 28 -35.85 -30.08 -8.38
C GLU A 28 -37.03 -30.12 -7.40
N LEU A 29 -36.69 -30.33 -6.14
CA LEU A 29 -37.73 -30.45 -5.15
C LEU A 29 -38.34 -29.10 -4.83
N PRO A 30 -39.68 -29.04 -4.68
CA PRO A 30 -40.41 -27.78 -4.63
C PRO A 30 -39.91 -26.79 -3.57
N VAL A 31 -39.46 -27.29 -2.39
CA VAL A 31 -39.09 -26.42 -1.25
C VAL A 31 -37.78 -25.67 -1.47
N ALA A 32 -36.70 -26.36 -1.86
CA ALA A 32 -35.40 -25.71 -2.10
C ALA A 32 -35.45 -24.79 -3.32
N HIS A 33 -36.21 -25.18 -4.37
CA HIS A 33 -36.41 -24.36 -5.54
C HIS A 33 -37.24 -23.09 -5.24
N ALA A 34 -38.34 -23.23 -4.48
CA ALA A 34 -39.14 -22.08 -4.03
C ALA A 34 -38.29 -21.12 -3.16
N ALA A 35 -37.52 -21.67 -2.22
CA ALA A 35 -36.63 -20.85 -1.36
C ALA A 35 -35.56 -20.10 -2.16
N ARG A 36 -34.93 -20.76 -3.16
CA ARG A 36 -33.98 -20.13 -4.07
C ARG A 36 -34.58 -18.90 -4.79
N ASN A 37 -35.82 -19.02 -5.23
CA ASN A 37 -36.55 -17.98 -5.95
C ASN A 37 -37.21 -16.94 -5.01
N ALA A 38 -36.98 -17.01 -3.71
CA ALA A 38 -37.61 -16.21 -2.67
C ALA A 38 -39.16 -16.33 -2.65
N ASP A 39 -39.72 -17.46 -3.12
CA ASP A 39 -41.16 -17.75 -3.04
C ASP A 39 -41.53 -18.32 -1.66
N TRP A 40 -41.57 -17.43 -0.69
CA TRP A 40 -41.77 -17.78 0.71
C TRP A 40 -43.19 -18.32 0.98
N ALA A 41 -44.18 -17.94 0.17
CA ALA A 41 -45.53 -18.46 0.29
C ALA A 41 -45.57 -19.93 -0.07
N SER A 42 -44.90 -20.36 -1.14
CA SER A 42 -44.75 -21.76 -1.52
C SER A 42 -43.93 -22.56 -0.49
N VAL A 43 -42.86 -21.95 0.07
CA VAL A 43 -42.07 -22.56 1.15
C VAL A 43 -42.94 -22.80 2.38
N GLN A 44 -43.73 -21.81 2.83
CA GLN A 44 -44.62 -21.96 3.97
C GLN A 44 -45.67 -23.04 3.74
N THR A 45 -46.31 -23.04 2.56
CA THR A 45 -47.31 -24.08 2.19
C THR A 45 -46.70 -25.47 2.21
N SER A 46 -45.47 -25.61 1.71
CA SER A 46 -44.75 -26.90 1.72
C SER A 46 -44.43 -27.37 3.14
N LEU A 47 -43.99 -26.43 4.02
CA LEU A 47 -43.75 -26.71 5.44
C LEU A 47 -45.03 -27.16 6.16
N ASP A 48 -46.16 -26.49 5.90
CA ASP A 48 -47.48 -26.85 6.47
C ASP A 48 -47.95 -28.21 5.96
N GLY A 49 -47.55 -28.60 4.75
CA GLY A 49 -47.82 -29.88 4.14
C GLY A 49 -46.90 -31.03 4.60
N GLY A 50 -45.89 -30.76 5.45
CA GLY A 50 -44.96 -31.77 5.96
C GLY A 50 -44.00 -32.34 4.91
N VAL A 51 -43.61 -31.52 3.94
CA VAL A 51 -42.63 -31.91 2.90
C VAL A 51 -41.25 -32.16 3.52
N ASP A 52 -40.49 -33.10 2.98
CA ASP A 52 -39.12 -33.37 3.37
C ASP A 52 -38.23 -32.17 3.05
N VAL A 53 -37.72 -31.51 4.10
CA VAL A 53 -36.88 -30.31 4.03
C VAL A 53 -35.38 -30.60 3.94
N THR A 54 -34.99 -31.90 4.04
CA THR A 54 -33.58 -32.33 4.03
C THR A 54 -33.01 -32.43 2.62
N ILE A 55 -33.86 -32.40 1.61
CA ILE A 55 -33.45 -32.68 0.23
C ILE A 55 -32.72 -31.47 -0.38
N ALA A 56 -31.50 -31.74 -0.84
CA ALA A 56 -30.61 -30.76 -1.45
C ALA A 56 -30.80 -30.65 -2.97
N GLN A 57 -30.46 -29.51 -3.54
CA GLN A 57 -30.29 -29.31 -4.97
C GLN A 57 -29.01 -29.98 -5.49
N GLY A 58 -28.75 -29.88 -6.80
CA GLY A 58 -27.63 -30.56 -7.44
C GLY A 58 -26.23 -30.04 -6.99
N ASP A 59 -26.15 -28.86 -6.39
CA ASP A 59 -24.96 -28.23 -5.82
C ASP A 59 -24.84 -28.43 -4.29
N GLY A 60 -25.73 -29.24 -3.69
CA GLY A 60 -25.79 -29.44 -2.24
C GLY A 60 -26.61 -28.39 -1.49
N SER A 61 -27.12 -27.32 -2.13
CA SER A 61 -27.93 -26.30 -1.46
C SER A 61 -29.28 -26.83 -1.01
N THR A 62 -29.68 -26.55 0.24
CA THR A 62 -31.00 -26.91 0.80
C THR A 62 -31.88 -25.66 0.92
N ALA A 63 -33.17 -25.87 1.26
CA ALA A 63 -34.06 -24.75 1.55
C ALA A 63 -33.55 -23.86 2.70
N LEU A 64 -32.85 -24.46 3.70
CA LEU A 64 -32.27 -23.73 4.81
C LEU A 64 -31.12 -22.81 4.36
N HIS A 65 -30.27 -23.24 3.43
CA HIS A 65 -29.23 -22.34 2.85
C HIS A 65 -29.86 -21.09 2.26
N TRP A 66 -30.93 -21.24 1.47
CA TRP A 66 -31.60 -20.11 0.83
C TRP A 66 -32.36 -19.23 1.82
N ALA A 67 -32.99 -19.81 2.85
CA ALA A 67 -33.67 -19.06 3.89
C ALA A 67 -32.68 -18.17 4.65
N VAL A 68 -31.49 -18.72 4.95
CA VAL A 68 -30.39 -17.98 5.61
C VAL A 68 -29.81 -16.90 4.68
N HIS A 69 -29.53 -17.26 3.42
CA HIS A 69 -29.02 -16.32 2.42
C HIS A 69 -29.92 -15.08 2.25
N TRP A 70 -31.25 -15.30 2.27
CA TRP A 70 -32.23 -14.22 2.16
C TRP A 70 -32.66 -13.62 3.51
N GLU A 71 -31.95 -13.95 4.59
CA GLU A 71 -32.20 -13.46 5.96
C GLU A 71 -33.64 -13.70 6.47
N GLN A 72 -34.26 -14.83 6.07
CA GLN A 72 -35.63 -15.17 6.46
C GLN A 72 -35.63 -15.87 7.82
N VAL A 73 -35.52 -15.12 8.90
CA VAL A 73 -35.38 -15.59 10.28
C VAL A 73 -36.46 -16.59 10.66
N ASP A 74 -37.74 -16.26 10.38
CA ASP A 74 -38.89 -17.11 10.75
C ASP A 74 -38.94 -18.40 9.92
N ILE A 75 -38.59 -18.29 8.63
CA ILE A 75 -38.54 -19.46 7.73
C ILE A 75 -37.40 -20.38 8.13
N ALA A 76 -36.21 -19.83 8.43
CA ALA A 76 -35.08 -20.59 8.92
C ALA A 76 -35.44 -21.36 10.21
N ALA A 77 -36.07 -20.68 11.18
CA ALA A 77 -36.54 -21.35 12.40
C ALA A 77 -37.54 -22.49 12.13
N ARG A 78 -38.49 -22.28 11.21
CA ARG A 78 -39.44 -23.31 10.82
C ARG A 78 -38.81 -24.49 10.10
N LEU A 79 -37.85 -24.25 9.21
CA LEU A 79 -37.07 -25.28 8.52
C LEU A 79 -36.26 -26.11 9.52
N ILE A 80 -35.59 -25.47 10.47
CA ILE A 80 -34.87 -26.15 11.56
C ILE A 80 -35.82 -27.01 12.38
N ALA A 81 -36.96 -26.46 12.79
CA ALA A 81 -37.99 -27.20 13.55
C ALA A 81 -38.58 -28.37 12.76
N ALA A 82 -38.66 -28.30 11.43
CA ALA A 82 -39.09 -29.35 10.53
C ALA A 82 -37.99 -30.41 10.26
N GLY A 83 -36.80 -30.28 10.86
CA GLY A 83 -35.71 -31.25 10.76
C GLY A 83 -34.75 -31.02 9.60
N ALA A 84 -34.65 -29.77 9.10
CA ALA A 84 -33.60 -29.43 8.14
C ALA A 84 -32.21 -29.71 8.74
N ASP A 85 -31.32 -30.29 7.95
CA ASP A 85 -29.94 -30.51 8.38
C ASP A 85 -29.19 -29.17 8.46
N VAL A 86 -28.88 -28.73 9.68
CA VAL A 86 -28.17 -27.45 9.96
C VAL A 86 -26.70 -27.51 9.56
N ASN A 87 -26.14 -28.71 9.32
CA ASN A 87 -24.78 -28.96 8.89
C ASN A 87 -24.68 -29.37 7.41
N ALA A 88 -25.81 -29.33 6.67
CA ALA A 88 -25.76 -29.55 5.24
C ALA A 88 -24.73 -28.62 4.59
N ALA A 89 -23.90 -29.17 3.72
CA ALA A 89 -22.85 -28.40 3.04
C ALA A 89 -23.05 -28.48 1.53
N THR A 90 -22.82 -27.35 0.85
CA THR A 90 -22.73 -27.32 -0.61
C THR A 90 -21.43 -28.00 -1.09
N ASP A 91 -21.29 -28.20 -2.41
CA ASP A 91 -20.08 -28.74 -3.04
C ASP A 91 -18.80 -27.95 -2.71
N LEU A 92 -18.94 -26.69 -2.25
CA LEU A 92 -17.83 -25.85 -1.83
C LEU A 92 -17.61 -25.81 -0.32
N GLY A 93 -18.43 -26.54 0.45
CA GLY A 93 -18.38 -26.57 1.90
C GLY A 93 -19.17 -25.44 2.57
N VAL A 94 -19.98 -24.66 1.83
CA VAL A 94 -20.83 -23.63 2.41
C VAL A 94 -21.94 -24.28 3.23
N THR A 95 -22.01 -23.94 4.53
CA THR A 95 -23.07 -24.35 5.43
C THR A 95 -24.05 -23.21 5.69
N PRO A 96 -25.27 -23.45 6.21
CA PRO A 96 -26.16 -22.39 6.66
C PRO A 96 -25.50 -21.46 7.69
N LEU A 97 -24.70 -22.01 8.63
CA LEU A 97 -23.98 -21.21 9.63
C LEU A 97 -22.92 -20.29 9.00
N TRP A 98 -22.22 -20.78 7.96
CA TRP A 98 -21.26 -19.98 7.22
C TRP A 98 -21.95 -18.76 6.56
N SER A 99 -23.09 -18.99 5.88
CA SER A 99 -23.87 -17.90 5.25
C SER A 99 -24.44 -16.91 6.28
N ALA A 100 -24.89 -17.41 7.43
CA ALA A 100 -25.39 -16.56 8.51
C ALA A 100 -24.28 -15.66 9.08
N ALA A 101 -23.05 -16.18 9.19
CA ALA A 101 -21.87 -15.43 9.63
C ALA A 101 -21.44 -14.39 8.59
N GLU A 102 -21.47 -14.72 7.30
CA GLU A 102 -21.19 -13.77 6.20
C GLU A 102 -22.18 -12.59 6.21
N ASN A 103 -23.47 -12.87 6.44
CA ASN A 103 -24.51 -11.85 6.52
C ASN A 103 -24.53 -11.10 7.87
N SER A 104 -23.68 -11.47 8.83
CA SER A 104 -23.70 -10.92 10.20
C SER A 104 -25.08 -11.09 10.89
N SER A 105 -25.82 -12.14 10.57
CA SER A 105 -27.16 -12.38 11.10
C SER A 105 -27.14 -13.09 12.45
N LEU A 106 -26.92 -12.32 13.53
CA LEU A 106 -26.79 -12.85 14.89
C LEU A 106 -27.98 -13.74 15.30
N VAL A 107 -29.21 -13.39 14.89
CA VAL A 107 -30.40 -14.16 15.25
C VAL A 107 -30.35 -15.56 14.62
N ILE A 108 -30.01 -15.64 13.34
CA ILE A 108 -29.93 -16.92 12.61
C ILE A 108 -28.73 -17.74 13.13
N VAL A 109 -27.57 -17.07 13.39
CA VAL A 109 -26.40 -17.74 14.00
C VAL A 109 -26.79 -18.43 15.31
N ARG A 110 -27.49 -17.73 16.21
CA ARG A 110 -27.99 -18.31 17.46
C ARG A 110 -28.93 -19.50 17.24
N GLN A 111 -29.85 -19.38 16.30
CA GLN A 111 -30.80 -20.48 15.99
C GLN A 111 -30.05 -21.71 15.49
N LEU A 112 -29.10 -21.54 14.57
CA LEU A 112 -28.33 -22.64 14.01
C LEU A 112 -27.41 -23.30 15.05
N LEU A 113 -26.68 -22.50 15.86
CA LEU A 113 -25.83 -23.04 16.94
C LEU A 113 -26.66 -23.80 18.00
N ALA A 114 -27.82 -23.25 18.38
CA ALA A 114 -28.74 -23.92 19.32
C ALA A 114 -29.30 -25.24 18.75
N ALA A 115 -29.39 -25.37 17.43
CA ALA A 115 -29.80 -26.58 16.73
C ALA A 115 -28.64 -27.57 16.45
N GLY A 116 -27.40 -27.26 16.89
CA GLY A 116 -26.24 -28.14 16.75
C GLY A 116 -25.43 -27.93 15.47
N ALA A 117 -25.48 -26.73 14.89
CA ALA A 117 -24.57 -26.38 13.80
C ALA A 117 -23.12 -26.40 14.28
N ASP A 118 -22.21 -26.94 13.47
CA ASP A 118 -20.78 -27.03 13.76
C ASP A 118 -20.12 -25.65 13.62
N PRO A 119 -19.63 -25.01 14.72
CA PRO A 119 -18.98 -23.72 14.67
C PRO A 119 -17.61 -23.76 13.97
N ASN A 120 -17.05 -24.96 13.76
CA ASN A 120 -15.77 -25.19 13.08
C ASN A 120 -15.91 -25.60 11.61
N ALA A 121 -17.13 -25.60 11.06
CA ALA A 121 -17.34 -25.88 9.65
C ALA A 121 -16.47 -24.94 8.79
N ALA A 122 -15.91 -25.50 7.71
CA ALA A 122 -14.99 -24.77 6.84
C ALA A 122 -15.29 -25.03 5.37
N LEU A 123 -15.00 -24.04 4.54
CA LEU A 123 -14.98 -24.18 3.10
C LEU A 123 -13.85 -25.13 2.65
N LEU A 124 -13.89 -25.59 1.40
CA LEU A 124 -12.79 -26.36 0.80
C LEU A 124 -11.45 -25.60 0.79
N SER A 125 -11.48 -24.27 0.86
CA SER A 125 -10.29 -23.40 1.02
C SER A 125 -9.70 -23.42 2.42
N GLY A 126 -10.34 -24.07 3.39
CA GLY A 126 -9.99 -24.04 4.81
C GLY A 126 -10.50 -22.77 5.54
N GLU A 127 -11.24 -21.88 4.89
CA GLU A 127 -11.86 -20.72 5.54
C GLU A 127 -12.99 -21.17 6.45
N THR A 128 -12.85 -20.95 7.77
CA THR A 128 -13.85 -21.34 8.77
C THR A 128 -14.96 -20.30 8.91
N VAL A 129 -16.07 -20.70 9.55
CA VAL A 129 -17.16 -19.78 9.91
C VAL A 129 -16.64 -18.60 10.74
N LEU A 130 -15.71 -18.85 11.69
CA LEU A 130 -15.11 -17.80 12.52
C LEU A 130 -14.30 -16.79 11.68
N MET A 131 -13.54 -17.25 10.68
CA MET A 131 -12.79 -16.37 9.78
C MET A 131 -13.73 -15.50 8.95
N THR A 132 -14.84 -16.07 8.46
CA THR A 132 -15.85 -15.32 7.72
C THR A 132 -16.51 -14.26 8.59
N ALA A 133 -16.93 -14.61 9.83
CA ALA A 133 -17.48 -13.66 10.79
C ALA A 133 -16.48 -12.55 11.14
N ALA A 134 -15.20 -12.89 11.31
CA ALA A 134 -14.14 -11.92 11.59
C ALA A 134 -13.92 -10.94 10.40
N ARG A 135 -14.06 -11.43 9.18
CA ARG A 135 -14.00 -10.62 7.95
C ARG A 135 -15.25 -9.73 7.79
N SER A 136 -16.41 -10.20 8.18
CA SER A 136 -17.68 -9.44 8.13
C SER A 136 -17.78 -8.36 9.20
N GLY A 137 -17.10 -8.54 10.36
CA GLY A 137 -16.89 -7.48 11.36
C GLY A 137 -17.89 -7.41 12.49
N ASP A 138 -18.82 -8.36 12.60
CA ASP A 138 -19.78 -8.39 13.71
C ASP A 138 -19.21 -9.12 14.96
N ALA A 139 -18.79 -8.34 15.95
CA ALA A 139 -18.19 -8.83 17.19
C ALA A 139 -19.17 -9.71 18.00
N ALA A 140 -20.48 -9.49 17.89
CA ALA A 140 -21.46 -10.31 18.60
C ALA A 140 -21.59 -11.70 17.96
N VAL A 141 -21.57 -11.78 16.65
CA VAL A 141 -21.53 -13.07 15.91
C VAL A 141 -20.26 -13.84 16.26
N VAL A 142 -19.09 -13.16 16.21
CA VAL A 142 -17.79 -13.76 16.58
C VAL A 142 -17.83 -14.31 18.00
N ARG A 143 -18.30 -13.54 18.96
CA ARG A 143 -18.43 -13.98 20.36
C ARG A 143 -19.29 -15.24 20.51
N HIS A 144 -20.45 -15.30 19.85
CA HIS A 144 -21.31 -16.48 19.91
C HIS A 144 -20.71 -17.73 19.28
N LEU A 145 -19.95 -17.57 18.19
CA LEU A 145 -19.19 -18.67 17.58
C LEU A 145 -18.11 -19.19 18.56
N LEU A 146 -17.39 -18.30 19.22
CA LEU A 146 -16.36 -18.65 20.21
C LEU A 146 -16.97 -19.32 21.45
N GLU A 147 -18.11 -18.82 21.95
CA GLU A 147 -18.89 -19.44 23.03
C GLU A 147 -19.36 -20.85 22.66
N ALA A 148 -19.63 -21.09 21.38
CA ALA A 148 -20.01 -22.42 20.87
C ALA A 148 -18.80 -23.32 20.57
N GLY A 149 -17.56 -22.87 20.81
CA GLY A 149 -16.34 -23.65 20.63
C GLY A 149 -15.66 -23.54 19.27
N ALA A 150 -15.87 -22.42 18.56
CA ALA A 150 -15.07 -22.13 17.37
C ALA A 150 -13.59 -21.95 17.74
N GLY A 151 -12.67 -22.58 17.00
CA GLY A 151 -11.23 -22.53 17.25
C GLY A 151 -10.61 -21.25 16.71
N THR A 152 -9.88 -20.50 17.55
CA THR A 152 -9.17 -19.28 17.19
C THR A 152 -7.94 -19.53 16.31
N GLU A 153 -7.29 -20.70 16.48
CA GLU A 153 -6.00 -21.05 15.88
C GLU A 153 -6.10 -21.82 14.55
N VAL A 154 -7.31 -22.07 14.08
CA VAL A 154 -7.49 -22.71 12.77
C VAL A 154 -6.99 -21.77 11.69
N THR A 155 -6.26 -22.31 10.71
CA THR A 155 -5.71 -21.53 9.60
C THR A 155 -6.30 -21.96 8.26
N ALA A 156 -6.60 -20.98 7.40
CA ALA A 156 -6.95 -21.21 6.00
C ALA A 156 -5.70 -21.62 5.17
N ALA A 157 -5.89 -21.96 3.89
CA ALA A 157 -4.85 -22.49 3.00
C ALA A 157 -3.56 -21.65 2.92
N ARG A 158 -3.62 -20.34 3.19
CA ARG A 158 -2.45 -19.46 3.25
C ARG A 158 -1.97 -19.17 4.67
N GLY A 159 -2.41 -19.91 5.66
CA GLY A 159 -2.06 -19.71 7.06
C GLY A 159 -2.75 -18.52 7.72
N GLN A 160 -3.83 -17.99 7.14
CA GLN A 160 -4.57 -16.89 7.77
C GLN A 160 -5.46 -17.39 8.88
N THR A 161 -5.46 -16.68 10.03
CA THR A 161 -6.36 -16.88 11.16
C THR A 161 -7.52 -15.86 11.12
N ALA A 162 -8.55 -16.09 11.98
CA ALA A 162 -9.62 -15.11 12.16
C ALA A 162 -9.10 -13.74 12.64
N LEU A 163 -8.08 -13.72 13.51
CA LEU A 163 -7.45 -12.49 14.00
C LEU A 163 -6.79 -11.67 12.88
N MET A 164 -6.12 -12.34 11.94
CA MET A 164 -5.53 -11.69 10.76
C MET A 164 -6.60 -11.09 9.85
N TRP A 165 -7.73 -11.77 9.67
CA TRP A 165 -8.84 -11.25 8.88
C TRP A 165 -9.47 -10.01 9.53
N ALA A 166 -9.70 -10.05 10.84
CA ALA A 166 -10.22 -8.90 11.58
C ALA A 166 -9.28 -7.68 11.47
N ALA A 167 -7.97 -7.87 11.69
CA ALA A 167 -6.97 -6.81 11.57
C ALA A 167 -6.88 -6.26 10.13
N ALA A 168 -6.91 -7.13 9.11
CA ALA A 168 -6.84 -6.73 7.70
C ALA A 168 -8.08 -5.94 7.24
N GLN A 169 -9.23 -6.11 7.89
CA GLN A 169 -10.48 -5.42 7.57
C GLN A 169 -10.79 -4.24 8.50
N ARG A 170 -9.89 -3.93 9.46
CA ARG A 170 -10.03 -2.83 10.43
C ARG A 170 -11.19 -3.03 11.40
N HIS A 171 -11.42 -4.25 11.83
CA HIS A 171 -12.49 -4.62 12.77
C HIS A 171 -11.95 -4.73 14.20
N ALA A 172 -11.56 -3.62 14.80
CA ALA A 172 -10.94 -3.59 16.14
C ALA A 172 -11.80 -4.25 17.23
N ALA A 173 -13.13 -4.10 17.17
CA ALA A 173 -14.02 -4.77 18.12
C ALA A 173 -13.99 -6.31 17.98
N VAL A 174 -13.76 -6.83 16.77
CA VAL A 174 -13.58 -8.28 16.56
C VAL A 174 -12.20 -8.72 17.01
N VAL A 175 -11.16 -7.91 16.77
CA VAL A 175 -9.80 -8.15 17.30
C VAL A 175 -9.85 -8.27 18.83
N GLU A 176 -10.52 -7.34 19.53
CA GLU A 176 -10.70 -7.38 20.98
C GLU A 176 -11.34 -8.69 21.43
N VAL A 177 -12.46 -9.09 20.83
CA VAL A 177 -13.14 -10.35 21.17
C VAL A 177 -12.25 -11.57 20.93
N LEU A 178 -11.55 -11.64 19.80
CA LEU A 178 -10.66 -12.76 19.50
C LEU A 178 -9.52 -12.88 20.52
N LEU A 179 -8.94 -11.75 20.93
CA LEU A 179 -7.90 -11.69 21.97
C LEU A 179 -8.44 -12.11 23.34
N GLU A 180 -9.66 -11.71 23.73
CA GLU A 180 -10.33 -12.17 24.95
C GLU A 180 -10.45 -13.69 25.01
N TYR A 181 -10.60 -14.36 23.85
CA TYR A 181 -10.68 -15.81 23.74
C TYR A 181 -9.33 -16.48 23.42
N GLY A 182 -8.21 -15.74 23.58
CA GLY A 182 -6.86 -16.30 23.54
C GLY A 182 -6.30 -16.52 22.14
N ALA A 183 -6.77 -15.78 21.14
CA ALA A 183 -6.16 -15.82 19.82
C ALA A 183 -4.69 -15.40 19.87
N ASP A 184 -3.82 -16.19 19.21
CA ASP A 184 -2.38 -15.97 19.18
C ASP A 184 -2.01 -14.78 18.27
N VAL A 185 -1.33 -13.81 18.86
CA VAL A 185 -0.88 -12.57 18.18
C VAL A 185 0.32 -12.80 17.26
N ASP A 186 1.05 -13.91 17.44
CA ASP A 186 2.31 -14.20 16.77
C ASP A 186 2.17 -15.20 15.61
N THR A 187 0.99 -15.80 15.43
CA THR A 187 0.72 -16.68 14.29
C THR A 187 1.03 -15.97 12.98
N ARG A 188 1.65 -16.70 12.04
CA ARG A 188 2.10 -16.17 10.75
C ARG A 188 1.39 -16.81 9.57
N THR A 189 1.15 -16.01 8.54
CA THR A 189 0.75 -16.56 7.24
C THR A 189 1.89 -17.40 6.63
N VAL A 190 1.55 -18.29 5.71
CA VAL A 190 2.54 -19.06 4.94
C VAL A 190 3.43 -18.11 4.15
N SER A 191 4.73 -18.42 4.09
CA SER A 191 5.69 -17.70 3.24
C SER A 191 5.87 -18.42 1.91
N TRP A 192 6.09 -17.65 0.85
CA TRP A 192 6.43 -18.17 -0.48
C TRP A 192 7.44 -17.27 -1.17
N THR A 193 8.18 -17.82 -2.12
CA THR A 193 9.09 -17.03 -2.97
C THR A 193 8.32 -16.50 -4.18
N GLU A 194 8.45 -15.22 -4.46
CA GLU A 194 7.87 -14.57 -5.64
C GLU A 194 8.95 -13.78 -6.39
N VAL A 195 8.88 -13.84 -7.71
CA VAL A 195 9.71 -13.00 -8.57
C VAL A 195 9.08 -11.62 -8.66
N VAL A 196 9.76 -10.61 -8.16
CA VAL A 196 9.29 -9.22 -8.12
C VAL A 196 10.17 -8.31 -8.95
N LYS A 197 9.63 -7.19 -9.39
CA LYS A 197 10.37 -6.11 -10.05
C LYS A 197 10.61 -4.97 -9.06
N THR A 198 11.79 -4.36 -9.13
CA THR A 198 12.16 -3.18 -8.33
C THR A 198 12.22 -1.90 -9.18
N SER A 199 11.85 -2.00 -10.46
CA SER A 199 11.66 -0.84 -11.34
C SER A 199 10.36 -0.99 -12.15
N PRO A 200 9.64 0.08 -12.42
CA PRO A 200 8.45 0.07 -13.27
C PRO A 200 8.79 -0.18 -14.75
N ASP A 201 10.06 -0.18 -15.11
CA ASP A 201 10.49 -0.45 -16.46
C ASP A 201 10.30 -1.94 -16.80
N PRO A 202 9.40 -2.31 -17.71
CA PRO A 202 9.09 -3.70 -17.99
C PRO A 202 10.22 -4.46 -18.68
N TRP A 203 11.23 -3.76 -19.20
CA TRP A 203 12.27 -4.32 -20.06
C TRP A 203 13.66 -4.39 -19.39
N SER A 204 13.75 -4.14 -18.09
CA SER A 204 15.01 -4.20 -17.34
C SER A 204 15.07 -5.48 -16.51
N PRO A 205 15.60 -6.60 -17.05
CA PRO A 205 15.71 -7.85 -16.30
C PRO A 205 16.61 -7.74 -15.06
N GLU A 206 17.50 -6.75 -15.02
CA GLU A 206 18.40 -6.45 -13.91
C GLU A 206 17.66 -6.04 -12.62
N TYR A 207 16.39 -5.60 -12.77
CA TYR A 207 15.53 -5.22 -11.67
C TYR A 207 14.52 -6.31 -11.30
N VAL A 208 14.76 -7.53 -11.74
CA VAL A 208 13.97 -8.71 -11.36
C VAL A 208 14.73 -9.46 -10.28
N THR A 209 14.08 -9.69 -9.15
CA THR A 209 14.68 -10.41 -8.02
C THR A 209 13.65 -11.35 -7.38
N GLU A 210 14.13 -12.41 -6.79
CA GLU A 210 13.32 -13.28 -5.95
C GLU A 210 13.22 -12.69 -4.56
N GLN A 211 12.01 -12.60 -4.04
CA GLN A 211 11.75 -12.13 -2.68
C GLN A 211 10.80 -13.08 -1.96
N GLN A 212 11.04 -13.23 -0.67
CA GLN A 212 10.10 -13.90 0.22
C GLN A 212 8.87 -13.02 0.43
N GLN A 213 7.70 -13.60 0.25
CA GLN A 213 6.41 -12.97 0.49
C GLN A 213 5.65 -13.73 1.58
N GLY A 214 4.61 -13.13 2.14
CA GLY A 214 3.85 -13.73 3.24
C GLY A 214 4.57 -13.61 4.59
N GLY A 215 4.34 -14.57 5.50
CA GLY A 215 4.88 -14.54 6.86
C GLY A 215 4.37 -13.36 7.71
N TYR A 216 3.20 -12.83 7.39
CA TYR A 216 2.61 -11.68 8.09
C TYR A 216 1.91 -12.11 9.37
N THR A 217 2.17 -11.38 10.46
CA THR A 217 1.43 -11.45 11.73
C THR A 217 0.19 -10.55 11.70
N PRO A 218 -0.76 -10.70 12.66
CA PRO A 218 -1.89 -9.76 12.78
C PRO A 218 -1.46 -8.29 12.89
N LEU A 219 -0.36 -7.98 13.60
CA LEU A 219 0.17 -6.63 13.73
C LEU A 219 0.64 -6.05 12.37
N LEU A 220 1.30 -6.85 11.54
CA LEU A 220 1.70 -6.44 10.18
C LEU A 220 0.49 -6.16 9.28
N PHE A 221 -0.63 -6.89 9.45
CA PHE A 221 -1.88 -6.57 8.75
C PHE A 221 -2.48 -5.24 9.23
N ALA A 222 -2.58 -5.01 10.54
CA ALA A 222 -3.07 -3.76 11.11
C ALA A 222 -2.23 -2.56 10.65
N ALA A 223 -0.89 -2.70 10.69
CA ALA A 223 0.05 -1.68 10.22
C ALA A 223 -0.16 -1.35 8.74
N ARG A 224 -0.34 -2.37 7.90
CA ARG A 224 -0.51 -2.21 6.45
C ARG A 224 -1.80 -1.48 6.06
N VAL A 225 -2.88 -1.65 6.83
CA VAL A 225 -4.17 -1.02 6.54
C VAL A 225 -4.41 0.26 7.36
N GLY A 226 -3.49 0.59 8.27
CA GLY A 226 -3.56 1.79 9.10
C GLY A 226 -4.62 1.71 10.19
N ASP A 227 -4.86 0.53 10.75
CA ASP A 227 -5.80 0.36 11.85
C ASP A 227 -5.09 0.53 13.20
N LEU A 228 -5.04 1.77 13.68
CA LEU A 228 -4.43 2.12 14.96
C LEU A 228 -5.12 1.43 16.15
N ALA A 229 -6.44 1.26 16.09
CA ALA A 229 -7.18 0.61 17.17
C ALA A 229 -6.79 -0.86 17.30
N SER A 230 -6.78 -1.61 16.21
CA SER A 230 -6.31 -3.00 16.21
C SER A 230 -4.83 -3.10 16.56
N ALA A 231 -3.96 -2.20 16.06
CA ALA A 231 -2.55 -2.19 16.41
C ALA A 231 -2.33 -2.02 17.93
N ARG A 232 -3.10 -1.14 18.58
CA ARG A 232 -3.04 -0.96 20.05
C ARG A 232 -3.42 -2.23 20.79
N LEU A 233 -4.54 -2.84 20.44
CA LEU A 233 -5.00 -4.09 21.07
C LEU A 233 -3.99 -5.22 20.91
N LEU A 234 -3.41 -5.38 19.72
CA LEU A 234 -2.41 -6.42 19.45
C LEU A 234 -1.12 -6.20 20.25
N VAL A 235 -0.61 -4.96 20.32
CA VAL A 235 0.59 -4.63 21.09
C VAL A 235 0.33 -4.80 22.60
N GLU A 236 -0.84 -4.41 23.10
CA GLU A 236 -1.25 -4.62 24.49
C GLU A 236 -1.40 -6.09 24.84
N ALA A 237 -1.78 -6.93 23.88
CA ALA A 237 -1.83 -8.38 24.00
C ALA A 237 -0.46 -9.07 23.86
N GLY A 238 0.62 -8.31 23.63
CA GLY A 238 1.99 -8.81 23.61
C GLY A 238 2.60 -9.05 22.23
N ALA A 239 1.96 -8.59 21.13
CA ALA A 239 2.56 -8.67 19.81
C ALA A 239 3.93 -7.95 19.77
N ASN A 240 4.92 -8.59 19.17
CA ASN A 240 6.27 -8.05 19.10
C ASN A 240 6.33 -6.90 18.07
N VAL A 241 6.54 -5.66 18.54
CA VAL A 241 6.63 -4.46 17.68
C VAL A 241 7.84 -4.48 16.74
N ASN A 242 8.87 -5.29 17.06
CA ASN A 242 10.09 -5.45 16.26
C ASN A 242 10.07 -6.71 15.39
N ASP A 243 8.90 -7.35 15.26
CA ASP A 243 8.78 -8.52 14.44
C ASP A 243 8.89 -8.18 12.94
N LEU A 244 9.59 -9.07 12.20
CA LEU A 244 9.88 -8.89 10.78
C LEU A 244 9.12 -9.91 9.92
N ALA A 245 8.54 -9.44 8.84
CA ALA A 245 8.15 -10.33 7.75
C ALA A 245 9.41 -10.94 7.09
N PRO A 246 9.33 -12.11 6.43
CA PRO A 246 10.49 -12.77 5.81
C PRO A 246 11.26 -11.90 4.81
N VAL A 247 10.64 -10.89 4.24
CA VAL A 247 11.29 -9.90 3.36
C VAL A 247 12.14 -8.88 4.14
N GLY A 248 12.15 -8.96 5.47
CA GLY A 248 12.83 -8.02 6.36
C GLY A 248 12.03 -6.76 6.68
N THR A 249 10.72 -6.73 6.42
CA THR A 249 9.89 -5.55 6.67
C THR A 249 9.29 -5.60 8.07
N SER A 250 9.59 -4.62 8.92
CA SER A 250 8.97 -4.45 10.24
C SER A 250 7.60 -3.78 10.15
N ALA A 251 6.81 -3.86 11.22
CA ALA A 251 5.49 -3.21 11.27
C ALA A 251 5.58 -1.68 11.10
N VAL A 252 6.63 -1.06 11.64
CA VAL A 252 6.87 0.40 11.51
C VAL A 252 7.13 0.78 10.06
N VAL A 253 7.98 0.01 9.35
CA VAL A 253 8.27 0.24 7.93
C VAL A 253 7.04 -0.01 7.06
N VAL A 254 6.25 -1.06 7.36
CA VAL A 254 4.99 -1.35 6.65
C VAL A 254 4.01 -0.19 6.80
N ALA A 255 3.81 0.31 8.03
CA ALA A 255 2.89 1.43 8.29
C ALA A 255 3.35 2.71 7.57
N ALA A 256 4.63 3.09 7.73
CA ALA A 256 5.21 4.27 7.09
C ALA A 256 5.11 4.20 5.56
N HIS A 257 5.49 3.06 4.96
CA HIS A 257 5.43 2.87 3.50
C HIS A 257 4.00 2.86 2.96
N SER A 258 3.04 2.43 3.76
CA SER A 258 1.61 2.48 3.40
C SER A 258 0.96 3.85 3.63
N GLY A 259 1.70 4.84 4.13
CA GLY A 259 1.22 6.19 4.42
C GLY A 259 0.40 6.30 5.70
N HIS A 260 0.62 5.41 6.64
CA HIS A 260 -0.09 5.35 7.92
C HIS A 260 0.80 5.85 9.08
N GLY A 261 1.16 7.14 9.04
CA GLY A 261 2.09 7.76 9.98
C GLY A 261 1.66 7.64 11.44
N GLU A 262 0.37 7.71 11.75
CA GLU A 262 -0.13 7.55 13.13
C GLU A 262 0.16 6.16 13.71
N VAL A 263 0.02 5.10 12.89
CA VAL A 263 0.34 3.74 13.32
C VAL A 263 1.84 3.58 13.49
N ALA A 264 2.64 4.10 12.53
CA ALA A 264 4.10 4.06 12.61
C ALA A 264 4.61 4.79 13.87
N SER A 265 4.09 5.99 14.14
CA SER A 265 4.41 6.77 15.33
C SER A 265 4.09 6.01 16.61
N TYR A 266 2.90 5.43 16.71
CA TYR A 266 2.50 4.62 17.86
C TYR A 266 3.45 3.45 18.09
N LEU A 267 3.85 2.73 17.04
CA LEU A 267 4.76 1.59 17.15
C LEU A 267 6.14 2.02 17.67
N VAL A 268 6.67 3.14 17.16
CA VAL A 268 7.95 3.71 17.63
C VAL A 268 7.86 4.14 19.10
N GLU A 269 6.77 4.79 19.50
CA GLU A 269 6.49 5.15 20.91
C GLU A 269 6.42 3.91 21.83
N ARG A 270 6.12 2.73 21.28
CA ARG A 270 6.08 1.45 21.99
C ARG A 270 7.39 0.65 21.87
N GLY A 271 8.46 1.27 21.37
CA GLY A 271 9.80 0.69 21.30
C GLY A 271 10.10 -0.10 20.03
N ALA A 272 9.36 0.14 18.96
CA ALA A 272 9.78 -0.35 17.66
C ALA A 272 11.07 0.37 17.22
N ASP A 273 11.99 -0.39 16.63
CA ASP A 273 13.25 0.13 16.12
C ASP A 273 13.00 1.09 14.95
N PRO A 274 13.32 2.39 15.09
CA PRO A 274 13.11 3.37 14.04
C PRO A 274 14.07 3.19 12.85
N ASP A 275 15.20 2.49 13.06
CA ASP A 275 16.23 2.23 12.05
C ASP A 275 16.15 0.83 11.43
N ALA A 276 15.09 0.07 11.71
CA ALA A 276 14.87 -1.22 11.06
C ALA A 276 14.95 -1.08 9.53
N ALA A 277 16.00 -1.67 8.92
CA ALA A 277 16.37 -1.46 7.51
C ALA A 277 16.51 -2.76 6.70
N GLU A 278 16.17 -3.92 7.24
CA GLU A 278 16.37 -5.22 6.58
C GLU A 278 15.61 -5.33 5.25
N ALA A 279 14.59 -4.50 5.07
CA ALA A 279 13.91 -4.33 3.77
C ALA A 279 14.74 -3.55 2.75
N GLY A 280 15.87 -2.93 3.17
CA GLY A 280 16.73 -2.08 2.37
C GLY A 280 16.40 -0.59 2.46
N TYR A 281 15.46 -0.21 3.31
CA TYR A 281 15.10 1.17 3.62
C TYR A 281 14.39 1.23 4.97
N THR A 282 14.46 2.38 5.64
CA THR A 282 13.85 2.61 6.95
C THR A 282 12.48 3.28 6.85
N ALA A 283 11.78 3.37 7.98
CA ALA A 283 10.55 4.14 8.10
C ALA A 283 10.78 5.63 7.79
N LEU A 284 11.97 6.19 8.08
CA LEU A 284 12.31 7.57 7.77
C LEU A 284 12.33 7.83 6.25
N HIS A 285 12.89 6.93 5.46
CA HIS A 285 12.85 7.01 3.99
C HIS A 285 11.40 7.00 3.46
N ALA A 286 10.56 6.14 4.03
CA ALA A 286 9.16 6.05 3.65
C ALA A 286 8.37 7.31 4.06
N ALA A 287 8.62 7.86 5.25
CA ALA A 287 8.01 9.10 5.72
C ALA A 287 8.35 10.30 4.80
N ILE A 288 9.60 10.38 4.35
CA ILE A 288 10.04 11.41 3.39
C ILE A 288 9.32 11.24 2.05
N LEU A 289 9.18 10.02 1.56
CA LEU A 289 8.47 9.71 0.32
C LEU A 289 7.01 10.20 0.37
N HIS A 290 6.36 10.05 1.52
CA HIS A 290 4.99 10.52 1.77
C HIS A 290 4.90 11.99 2.21
N LYS A 291 6.03 12.65 2.46
CA LYS A 291 6.13 14.00 3.05
C LYS A 291 5.39 14.12 4.40
N ASP A 292 5.48 13.05 5.20
CA ASP A 292 4.86 12.99 6.53
C ASP A 292 5.77 13.65 7.57
N ASN A 293 5.59 14.96 7.77
CA ASN A 293 6.38 15.77 8.70
C ASN A 293 6.27 15.31 10.15
N ASP A 294 5.10 14.81 10.55
CA ASP A 294 4.85 14.40 11.93
C ASP A 294 5.53 13.07 12.23
N LEU A 295 5.46 12.12 11.29
CA LEU A 295 6.18 10.85 11.42
C LEU A 295 7.70 11.07 11.39
N VAL A 296 8.23 11.93 10.50
CA VAL A 296 9.67 12.28 10.47
C VAL A 296 10.11 12.79 11.85
N ARG A 297 9.35 13.73 12.44
CA ARG A 297 9.64 14.26 13.77
C ARG A 297 9.64 13.17 14.84
N THR A 298 8.65 12.28 14.81
CA THR A 298 8.54 11.19 15.78
C THR A 298 9.71 10.21 15.65
N LEU A 299 10.06 9.80 14.44
CA LEU A 299 11.18 8.89 14.19
C LEU A 299 12.50 9.48 14.69
N LEU A 300 12.82 10.72 14.32
CA LEU A 300 14.03 11.40 14.76
C LEU A 300 14.08 11.62 16.28
N ALA A 301 12.94 11.96 16.92
CA ALA A 301 12.85 12.10 18.37
C ALA A 301 13.10 10.78 19.12
N HIS A 302 12.87 9.64 18.47
CA HIS A 302 13.12 8.31 19.03
C HIS A 302 14.43 7.69 18.56
N GLY A 303 15.33 8.48 17.97
CA GLY A 303 16.70 8.08 17.68
C GLY A 303 16.94 7.52 16.29
N ALA A 304 16.02 7.72 15.33
CA ALA A 304 16.29 7.39 13.93
C ALA A 304 17.55 8.10 13.43
N ASP A 305 18.44 7.37 12.75
CA ASP A 305 19.63 7.95 12.15
C ASP A 305 19.26 8.86 10.95
N PRO A 306 19.48 10.20 11.04
CA PRO A 306 19.17 11.11 9.97
C PRO A 306 20.08 10.96 8.74
N ASN A 307 21.12 10.11 8.80
CA ASN A 307 22.09 9.89 7.75
C ASN A 307 22.06 8.48 7.15
N VAL A 308 21.13 7.63 7.60
CA VAL A 308 20.96 6.27 7.07
C VAL A 308 20.71 6.32 5.55
N THR A 309 21.37 5.43 4.79
CA THR A 309 21.20 5.41 3.33
C THR A 309 20.23 4.33 2.88
N VAL A 310 19.58 4.56 1.74
CA VAL A 310 18.79 3.53 1.06
C VAL A 310 19.72 2.42 0.57
N GLU A 311 19.51 1.19 0.98
CA GLU A 311 20.32 0.04 0.57
C GLU A 311 19.75 -0.70 -0.62
N ARG A 312 18.42 -0.75 -0.72
CA ARG A 312 17.71 -1.43 -1.80
C ARG A 312 16.46 -0.66 -2.23
N ALA A 313 16.16 -0.73 -3.54
CA ALA A 313 14.92 -0.22 -4.09
C ALA A 313 13.70 -1.02 -3.60
N THR A 314 12.56 -0.36 -3.53
CA THR A 314 11.31 -1.03 -3.15
C THR A 314 10.74 -1.84 -4.32
N PRO A 315 10.05 -2.97 -4.06
CA PRO A 315 9.35 -3.71 -5.11
C PRO A 315 8.24 -2.87 -5.73
N VAL A 316 8.18 -2.87 -7.06
CA VAL A 316 7.09 -2.27 -7.81
C VAL A 316 6.00 -3.32 -8.01
N ARG A 317 4.85 -3.12 -7.38
CA ARG A 317 3.69 -3.98 -7.59
C ARG A 317 2.94 -3.58 -8.86
N ARG A 318 2.51 -4.60 -9.62
CA ARG A 318 1.75 -4.55 -10.88
C ARG A 318 0.97 -3.25 -11.08
N ASP A 319 1.36 -2.45 -12.07
CA ASP A 319 0.63 -1.30 -12.63
C ASP A 319 0.21 -0.19 -11.65
N ALA A 320 0.59 -0.28 -10.38
CA ALA A 320 0.41 0.78 -9.42
C ALA A 320 1.70 1.60 -9.40
N VAL A 321 1.61 2.83 -9.88
CA VAL A 321 2.65 3.84 -9.69
C VAL A 321 2.49 4.35 -8.25
N ASP A 322 2.58 3.40 -7.30
CA ASP A 322 2.55 3.71 -5.89
C ASP A 322 3.90 4.30 -5.47
N PHE A 323 3.93 4.95 -4.33
CA PHE A 323 5.14 5.43 -3.70
C PHE A 323 6.20 4.32 -3.67
N TYR A 324 7.30 4.51 -4.40
CA TYR A 324 8.39 3.55 -4.44
C TYR A 324 9.74 4.27 -4.48
N LEU A 325 10.72 3.64 -3.87
CA LEU A 325 12.12 4.07 -3.96
C LEU A 325 12.74 3.43 -5.20
N HIS A 326 13.00 4.27 -6.21
CA HIS A 326 13.63 3.82 -7.45
C HIS A 326 15.07 3.35 -7.20
N PRO A 327 15.60 2.38 -7.97
CA PRO A 327 17.01 1.94 -7.86
C PRO A 327 18.03 3.09 -7.91
N SER A 328 17.75 4.18 -8.61
CA SER A 328 18.62 5.36 -8.64
C SER A 328 18.72 6.10 -7.30
N TYR A 329 17.95 5.74 -6.29
CA TYR A 329 18.03 6.33 -4.94
C TYR A 329 18.82 5.45 -3.96
N VAL A 330 19.32 4.29 -4.39
CA VAL A 330 20.20 3.46 -3.57
C VAL A 330 21.47 4.24 -3.25
N GLY A 331 21.80 4.36 -1.96
CA GLY A 331 22.89 5.19 -1.45
C GLY A 331 22.48 6.63 -1.09
N ALA A 332 21.25 7.07 -1.37
CA ALA A 332 20.79 8.40 -1.00
C ALA A 332 20.51 8.51 0.51
N THR A 333 20.88 9.65 1.10
CA THR A 333 20.55 10.01 2.49
C THR A 333 19.17 10.62 2.60
N PRO A 334 18.55 10.64 3.81
CA PRO A 334 17.28 11.31 4.06
C PRO A 334 17.25 12.77 3.64
N PHE A 335 18.32 13.53 3.93
CA PHE A 335 18.41 14.94 3.55
C PHE A 335 18.41 15.14 2.03
N TRP A 336 19.20 14.34 1.31
CA TRP A 336 19.22 14.37 -0.14
C TRP A 336 17.85 13.98 -0.75
N LEU A 337 17.21 12.95 -0.21
CA LEU A 337 15.87 12.52 -0.65
C LEU A 337 14.81 13.59 -0.38
N ALA A 338 14.84 14.25 0.80
CA ALA A 338 13.91 15.31 1.13
C ALA A 338 14.04 16.49 0.14
N ALA A 339 15.29 16.86 -0.22
CA ALA A 339 15.55 17.84 -1.27
C ALA A 339 14.99 17.39 -2.63
N ARG A 340 15.25 16.13 -3.00
CA ARG A 340 14.81 15.54 -4.28
C ARG A 340 13.30 15.48 -4.43
N PHE A 341 12.59 15.24 -3.34
CA PHE A 341 11.13 15.17 -3.30
C PHE A 341 10.47 16.54 -3.04
N GLY A 342 11.25 17.60 -2.87
CA GLY A 342 10.74 18.95 -2.60
C GLY A 342 9.98 18.99 -1.26
N ALA A 343 10.67 18.62 -0.19
CA ALA A 343 10.16 18.61 1.17
C ALA A 343 11.04 19.51 2.09
N PRO A 344 11.05 20.85 1.90
CA PRO A 344 11.92 21.75 2.63
C PRO A 344 11.71 21.70 4.15
N ASP A 345 10.48 21.52 4.62
CA ASP A 345 10.18 21.38 6.05
C ASP A 345 10.85 20.14 6.67
N ILE A 346 10.90 19.03 5.91
CA ILE A 346 11.61 17.81 6.32
C ILE A 346 13.12 18.04 6.28
N MET A 347 13.64 18.70 5.25
CA MET A 347 15.07 19.06 5.19
C MET A 347 15.48 19.86 6.43
N TYR A 348 14.65 20.83 6.83
CA TYR A 348 14.90 21.62 8.03
C TYR A 348 14.95 20.75 9.29
N GLN A 349 13.95 19.88 9.50
CA GLN A 349 13.89 18.97 10.65
C GLN A 349 15.11 18.03 10.69
N LEU A 350 15.50 17.49 9.54
CA LEU A 350 16.67 16.61 9.41
C LEU A 350 17.96 17.36 9.77
N ALA A 351 18.15 18.57 9.27
CA ALA A 351 19.35 19.37 9.56
C ALA A 351 19.46 19.75 11.05
N GLU A 352 18.35 20.15 11.68
CA GLU A 352 18.29 20.45 13.13
C GLU A 352 18.67 19.23 14.00
N LEU A 353 18.43 18.01 13.50
CA LEU A 353 18.65 16.76 14.23
C LEU A 353 19.88 15.96 13.73
N GLY A 354 20.81 16.63 13.02
CA GLY A 354 22.13 16.10 12.72
C GLY A 354 22.30 15.41 11.39
N ALA A 355 21.39 15.61 10.43
CA ALA A 355 21.63 15.20 9.05
C ALA A 355 22.79 15.99 8.45
N ASP A 356 23.65 15.32 7.69
CA ASP A 356 24.72 15.95 6.94
C ASP A 356 24.19 16.58 5.63
N PRO A 357 24.09 17.91 5.52
CA PRO A 357 23.61 18.56 4.31
C PRO A 357 24.61 18.46 3.14
N HIS A 358 25.88 18.14 3.43
CA HIS A 358 26.95 18.02 2.43
C HIS A 358 27.09 16.61 1.86
N ALA A 359 26.34 15.65 2.40
CA ALA A 359 26.33 14.28 1.87
C ALA A 359 25.96 14.27 0.38
N GLN A 360 26.78 13.61 -0.41
CA GLN A 360 26.59 13.50 -1.85
C GLN A 360 25.99 12.12 -2.19
N HIS A 361 25.18 12.09 -3.22
CA HIS A 361 24.62 10.88 -3.78
C HIS A 361 25.07 10.68 -5.23
N SER A 362 25.58 9.49 -5.54
CA SER A 362 25.99 9.12 -6.90
C SER A 362 25.04 8.06 -7.46
N PRO A 363 24.01 8.47 -8.20
CA PRO A 363 23.04 7.53 -8.76
C PRO A 363 23.68 6.55 -9.74
N SER A 364 23.38 5.27 -9.56
CA SER A 364 23.77 4.21 -10.47
C SER A 364 22.55 3.34 -10.80
N TYR A 365 22.15 3.27 -12.07
CA TYR A 365 20.98 2.52 -12.47
C TYR A 365 20.99 2.13 -13.94
N TRP A 366 20.25 1.07 -14.28
CA TRP A 366 20.07 0.65 -15.64
C TRP A 366 19.01 1.51 -16.34
N PRO A 367 19.31 2.06 -17.55
CA PRO A 367 18.32 2.83 -18.28
C PRO A 367 17.16 1.95 -18.70
N GLY A 368 15.95 2.45 -18.55
CA GLY A 368 14.77 1.83 -19.11
C GLY A 368 14.84 1.82 -20.64
N SER A 369 14.50 0.69 -21.24
CA SER A 369 14.57 0.53 -22.70
C SER A 369 13.43 1.27 -23.39
N LEU A 370 13.71 2.47 -23.88
CA LEU A 370 12.96 3.14 -24.93
C LEU A 370 13.71 3.06 -26.26
N GLY A 371 14.11 1.87 -26.68
CA GLY A 371 14.79 1.68 -27.94
C GLY A 371 15.78 0.52 -27.88
N VAL A 372 15.68 -0.37 -28.84
CA VAL A 372 16.59 -1.48 -29.07
C VAL A 372 17.92 -0.90 -29.51
N THR A 373 18.81 -0.61 -28.56
CA THR A 373 20.23 -0.40 -28.87
C THR A 373 21.04 -1.45 -28.13
N GLU A 374 21.90 -2.13 -28.83
CA GLU A 374 22.75 -3.24 -28.36
C GLU A 374 23.75 -2.82 -27.26
N ASP A 375 23.84 -1.56 -26.92
CA ASP A 375 24.80 -0.98 -25.96
C ASP A 375 24.10 -0.52 -24.68
N ARG A 376 23.55 -1.49 -23.91
CA ARG A 376 23.02 -1.23 -22.57
C ARG A 376 24.20 -1.06 -21.61
N ARG A 377 24.46 0.17 -21.20
CA ARG A 377 25.39 0.47 -20.11
C ARG A 377 24.59 0.96 -18.91
N MET A 378 25.08 0.58 -17.73
CA MET A 378 24.62 1.18 -16.48
C MET A 378 24.88 2.69 -16.55
N ILE A 379 23.89 3.49 -16.20
CA ILE A 379 24.06 4.94 -16.05
C ILE A 379 24.68 5.15 -14.69
N GLU A 380 25.85 5.74 -14.68
CA GLU A 380 26.52 6.25 -13.51
C GLU A 380 26.50 7.78 -13.60
N GLU A 381 25.59 8.38 -12.84
CA GLU A 381 25.58 9.83 -12.65
C GLU A 381 26.58 10.13 -11.52
N GLY A 382 27.39 11.13 -11.68
CA GLY A 382 28.38 11.52 -10.68
C GLY A 382 27.77 12.06 -9.40
N PRO A 383 28.60 12.47 -8.47
CA PRO A 383 28.14 12.94 -7.17
C PRO A 383 27.23 14.16 -7.34
N THR A 384 26.05 14.09 -6.75
CA THR A 384 25.07 15.16 -6.72
C THR A 384 24.82 15.60 -5.29
N THR A 385 24.77 16.91 -5.06
CA THR A 385 24.46 17.50 -3.75
C THR A 385 22.96 17.61 -3.54
N ALA A 386 22.53 17.87 -2.30
CA ALA A 386 21.12 18.15 -2.00
C ALA A 386 20.59 19.37 -2.75
N LEU A 387 21.43 20.39 -2.98
CA LEU A 387 21.10 21.56 -3.80
C LEU A 387 20.76 21.16 -5.25
N MET A 388 21.58 20.31 -5.85
CA MET A 388 21.37 19.77 -7.19
C MET A 388 20.12 18.89 -7.25
N ALA A 389 19.89 18.08 -6.21
CA ALA A 389 18.72 17.24 -6.07
C ALA A 389 17.41 18.05 -6.03
N ALA A 390 17.40 19.18 -5.30
CA ALA A 390 16.23 20.07 -5.19
C ALA A 390 15.78 20.60 -6.55
N VAL A 391 16.72 20.95 -7.43
CA VAL A 391 16.44 21.41 -8.80
C VAL A 391 16.28 20.27 -9.80
N GLY A 392 16.36 19.03 -9.34
CA GLY A 392 16.05 17.84 -10.11
C GLY A 392 17.19 17.18 -10.85
N LEU A 393 18.45 17.43 -10.47
CA LEU A 393 19.60 16.62 -10.85
C LEU A 393 19.74 15.40 -9.94
N GLY A 394 20.40 14.38 -10.44
CA GLY A 394 20.65 13.13 -9.74
C GLY A 394 19.47 12.16 -9.77
N GLY A 395 19.65 11.06 -10.45
CA GLY A 395 18.68 9.96 -10.56
C GLY A 395 17.45 10.28 -11.40
N ARG A 396 16.65 9.27 -11.63
CA ARG A 396 15.37 9.42 -12.35
C ARG A 396 14.42 10.32 -11.57
N ALA A 397 13.71 11.19 -12.28
CA ALA A 397 12.63 11.94 -11.67
C ALA A 397 11.62 10.95 -11.07
N PRO A 398 11.16 11.19 -9.81
CA PRO A 398 10.12 10.37 -9.24
C PRO A 398 8.94 10.33 -10.21
N LEU A 399 8.40 9.13 -10.46
CA LEU A 399 7.18 9.01 -11.24
C LEU A 399 6.04 9.57 -10.41
N VAL A 400 5.22 10.41 -11.02
CA VAL A 400 4.02 10.93 -10.40
C VAL A 400 3.08 9.77 -10.16
N ALA A 401 2.68 9.53 -8.90
CA ALA A 401 1.62 8.61 -8.61
C ALA A 401 0.32 9.18 -9.18
N VAL A 402 -0.25 8.52 -10.16
CA VAL A 402 -1.61 8.77 -10.64
C VAL A 402 -2.53 7.71 -10.05
N ASP A 403 -3.66 8.12 -9.50
CA ASP A 403 -4.70 7.19 -9.10
C ASP A 403 -5.29 6.47 -10.32
N ARG A 404 -6.12 5.44 -10.09
CA ARG A 404 -6.79 4.69 -11.16
C ARG A 404 -7.68 5.54 -12.07
N LEU A 405 -7.94 6.79 -11.71
CA LEU A 405 -8.72 7.75 -12.48
C LEU A 405 -7.82 8.77 -13.21
N GLY A 406 -6.51 8.57 -13.17
CA GLY A 406 -5.54 9.47 -13.82
C GLY A 406 -5.32 10.80 -13.06
N ARG A 407 -5.76 10.90 -11.80
CA ARG A 407 -5.54 12.10 -10.98
C ARG A 407 -4.19 11.99 -10.28
N ILE A 408 -3.43 13.08 -10.30
CA ILE A 408 -2.14 13.18 -9.62
C ILE A 408 -2.38 13.16 -8.12
N ALA A 409 -1.71 12.26 -7.39
CA ALA A 409 -1.74 12.27 -5.93
C ALA A 409 -1.11 13.57 -5.43
N GLU A 410 -1.77 14.27 -4.49
CA GLU A 410 -1.33 15.58 -3.97
C GLU A 410 0.10 15.58 -3.41
N SER A 411 0.63 14.41 -3.06
CA SER A 411 1.98 14.21 -2.51
C SER A 411 3.04 13.82 -3.53
N ALA A 412 2.69 13.63 -4.80
CA ALA A 412 3.66 13.19 -5.80
C ALA A 412 4.50 14.38 -6.31
N PRO A 413 5.83 14.21 -6.47
CA PRO A 413 6.65 15.22 -7.12
C PRO A 413 6.24 15.35 -8.59
N VAL A 414 5.71 16.50 -8.92
CA VAL A 414 5.07 16.78 -10.22
C VAL A 414 6.12 16.86 -11.33
N ARG A 415 5.89 16.15 -12.45
CA ARG A 415 6.45 16.58 -13.74
C ARG A 415 5.61 17.79 -14.21
N SER A 416 5.82 18.94 -13.60
CA SER A 416 5.11 20.13 -14.03
C SER A 416 5.74 20.71 -15.28
N THR A 417 4.92 21.10 -16.22
CA THR A 417 5.29 22.00 -17.31
C THR A 417 4.77 23.38 -16.94
N ARG A 418 5.36 24.46 -17.44
CA ARG A 418 4.93 25.85 -17.18
C ARG A 418 3.44 26.13 -17.50
N ARG A 419 2.70 25.14 -18.01
CA ARG A 419 1.26 25.16 -18.24
C ARG A 419 0.45 24.47 -17.13
N ASP A 420 1.15 23.91 -16.12
CA ASP A 420 0.51 23.28 -14.97
C ASP A 420 0.01 24.38 -14.02
N PRO A 421 -1.26 24.36 -13.57
CA PRO A 421 -1.77 25.35 -12.62
C PRO A 421 -1.00 25.40 -11.29
N ASP A 422 -0.24 24.33 -10.95
CA ASP A 422 0.56 24.26 -9.73
C ASP A 422 2.04 24.66 -9.93
N TRP A 423 2.41 25.19 -11.10
CA TRP A 423 3.81 25.56 -11.41
C TRP A 423 4.42 26.48 -10.36
N ASP A 424 3.73 27.56 -10.01
CA ASP A 424 4.21 28.55 -9.04
C ASP A 424 4.46 27.93 -7.66
N LYS A 425 3.63 26.96 -7.27
CA LYS A 425 3.78 26.20 -6.02
C LYS A 425 5.02 25.31 -6.06
N VAL A 426 5.26 24.63 -7.18
CA VAL A 426 6.43 23.77 -7.36
C VAL A 426 7.70 24.59 -7.34
N GLU A 427 7.73 25.72 -8.04
CA GLU A 427 8.88 26.62 -8.06
C GLU A 427 9.15 27.22 -6.67
N ALA A 428 8.11 27.67 -5.96
CA ALA A 428 8.23 28.17 -4.59
C ALA A 428 8.77 27.12 -3.62
N THR A 429 8.30 25.88 -3.73
CA THR A 429 8.80 24.75 -2.91
C THR A 429 10.26 24.43 -3.24
N THR A 430 10.61 24.46 -4.53
CA THR A 430 12.01 24.28 -4.98
C THR A 430 12.89 25.41 -4.45
N LEU A 431 12.44 26.65 -4.51
CA LEU A 431 13.17 27.79 -3.97
C LEU A 431 13.42 27.64 -2.47
N ALA A 432 12.43 27.21 -1.70
CA ALA A 432 12.59 26.97 -0.26
C ALA A 432 13.65 25.89 0.04
N ALA A 433 13.64 24.79 -0.69
CA ALA A 433 14.63 23.71 -0.55
C ALA A 433 16.04 24.18 -0.95
N VAL A 434 16.14 24.94 -2.04
CA VAL A 434 17.40 25.54 -2.52
C VAL A 434 17.94 26.55 -1.51
N THR A 435 17.08 27.43 -0.98
CA THR A 435 17.47 28.44 0.03
C THR A 435 18.05 27.75 1.26
N LEU A 436 17.36 26.74 1.79
CA LEU A 436 17.84 26.02 2.96
C LEU A 436 19.19 25.31 2.69
N ALA A 437 19.35 24.66 1.54
CA ALA A 437 20.62 24.02 1.19
C ALA A 437 21.77 25.02 1.12
N VAL A 438 21.54 26.20 0.54
CA VAL A 438 22.54 27.28 0.47
C VAL A 438 22.86 27.86 1.87
N GLU A 439 21.84 28.09 2.71
CA GLU A 439 22.02 28.56 4.10
C GLU A 439 22.82 27.56 4.95
N LEU A 440 22.70 26.30 4.68
CA LEU A 440 23.47 25.22 5.31
C LEU A 440 24.87 25.04 4.72
N GLY A 441 25.27 25.89 3.74
CA GLY A 441 26.62 25.93 3.16
C GLY A 441 26.89 24.83 2.13
N VAL A 442 25.86 24.23 1.53
CA VAL A 442 26.05 23.29 0.41
C VAL A 442 26.69 24.05 -0.76
N ASP A 443 27.70 23.41 -1.39
CA ASP A 443 28.46 24.06 -2.48
C ASP A 443 27.54 24.46 -3.64
N LEU A 444 27.47 25.76 -3.87
CA LEU A 444 26.61 26.43 -4.85
C LEU A 444 27.00 26.07 -6.30
N ASN A 445 28.29 25.85 -6.54
CA ASN A 445 28.88 25.60 -7.85
C ASN A 445 29.29 24.12 -8.04
N ALA A 446 28.89 23.23 -7.13
CA ALA A 446 29.09 21.80 -7.31
C ALA A 446 28.51 21.35 -8.65
N ALA A 447 29.24 20.47 -9.34
CA ALA A 447 28.85 19.94 -10.64
C ALA A 447 28.77 18.41 -10.63
N ASP A 448 27.87 17.87 -11.44
CA ASP A 448 27.81 16.42 -11.73
C ASP A 448 28.94 16.00 -12.71
N THR A 449 28.99 14.72 -13.08
CA THR A 449 30.01 14.20 -14.03
C THR A 449 29.96 14.86 -15.39
N ASP A 450 28.82 15.38 -15.80
CA ASP A 450 28.68 16.11 -17.07
C ASP A 450 29.02 17.61 -16.94
N GLY A 451 29.43 18.05 -15.74
CA GLY A 451 29.71 19.44 -15.43
C GLY A 451 28.48 20.32 -15.21
N ASN A 452 27.28 19.72 -15.03
CA ASN A 452 26.07 20.50 -14.79
C ASN A 452 25.98 20.90 -13.32
N THR A 453 25.70 22.17 -13.07
CA THR A 453 25.45 22.73 -11.75
C THR A 453 23.96 22.90 -11.48
N ALA A 454 23.59 23.23 -10.25
CA ALA A 454 22.21 23.55 -9.89
C ALA A 454 21.63 24.68 -10.78
N LEU A 455 22.44 25.66 -11.16
CA LEU A 455 22.01 26.76 -12.03
C LEU A 455 21.66 26.27 -13.45
N HIS A 456 22.41 25.32 -14.02
CA HIS A 456 22.06 24.69 -15.30
C HIS A 456 20.67 24.02 -15.24
N ALA A 457 20.40 23.26 -14.18
CA ALA A 457 19.15 22.56 -14.02
C ALA A 457 17.95 23.49 -13.78
N ALA A 458 18.13 24.52 -12.95
CA ALA A 458 17.10 25.54 -12.71
C ALA A 458 16.75 26.29 -14.00
N ALA A 459 17.77 26.70 -14.77
CA ALA A 459 17.60 27.36 -16.06
C ALA A 459 16.86 26.48 -17.08
N ARG A 460 17.22 25.20 -17.17
CA ARG A 460 16.56 24.23 -18.06
C ARG A 460 15.08 24.02 -17.73
N ARG A 461 14.71 24.17 -16.46
CA ARG A 461 13.33 24.03 -15.99
C ARG A 461 12.53 25.31 -16.11
N GLY A 462 13.18 26.46 -16.27
CA GLY A 462 12.54 27.76 -16.31
C GLY A 462 12.09 28.24 -14.92
N TYR A 463 12.82 27.89 -13.87
CA TYR A 463 12.60 28.34 -12.50
C TYR A 463 13.22 29.70 -12.28
N ASP A 464 12.52 30.75 -12.72
CA ASP A 464 13.08 32.14 -12.77
C ASP A 464 13.48 32.63 -11.39
N THR A 465 12.67 32.37 -10.35
CA THR A 465 12.97 32.79 -8.97
C THR A 465 14.15 32.03 -8.38
N VAL A 466 14.30 30.74 -8.70
CA VAL A 466 15.45 29.93 -8.26
C VAL A 466 16.73 30.40 -8.97
N VAL A 467 16.66 30.66 -10.28
CA VAL A 467 17.79 31.19 -11.06
C VAL A 467 18.26 32.53 -10.48
N GLU A 468 17.35 33.48 -10.24
CA GLU A 468 17.67 34.76 -9.65
C GLU A 468 18.33 34.63 -8.27
N TYR A 469 17.76 33.76 -7.41
CA TYR A 469 18.32 33.49 -6.09
C TYR A 469 19.74 32.91 -6.16
N LEU A 470 19.97 31.85 -6.96
CA LEU A 470 21.29 31.23 -7.08
C LEU A 470 22.36 32.22 -7.55
N VAL A 471 22.03 33.07 -8.54
CA VAL A 471 22.96 34.08 -9.06
C VAL A 471 23.27 35.15 -8.02
N VAL A 472 22.26 35.61 -7.27
CA VAL A 472 22.45 36.59 -6.16
C VAL A 472 23.34 35.99 -5.06
N GLN A 473 23.28 34.68 -4.83
CA GLN A 473 24.14 33.98 -3.87
C GLN A 473 25.55 33.70 -4.42
N GLY A 474 25.84 34.00 -5.69
CA GLY A 474 27.17 33.87 -6.29
C GLY A 474 27.36 32.65 -7.20
N ALA A 475 26.27 32.05 -7.71
CA ALA A 475 26.39 31.02 -8.74
C ALA A 475 27.01 31.59 -10.02
N ASP A 476 27.96 30.85 -10.60
CA ASP A 476 28.67 31.30 -11.82
C ASP A 476 27.76 31.16 -13.06
N LEU A 477 27.38 32.30 -13.64
CA LEU A 477 26.58 32.39 -14.86
C LEU A 477 27.31 31.92 -16.11
N ALA A 478 28.63 31.96 -16.11
CA ALA A 478 29.47 31.62 -17.26
C ALA A 478 29.99 30.19 -17.22
N VAL A 479 29.66 29.44 -16.16
CA VAL A 479 30.10 28.04 -16.03
C VAL A 479 29.62 27.21 -17.23
N MET A 480 30.53 26.45 -17.82
CA MET A 480 30.24 25.55 -18.93
C MET A 480 30.30 24.12 -18.44
N ASN A 481 29.32 23.32 -18.84
CA ASN A 481 29.39 21.87 -18.65
C ASN A 481 30.41 21.24 -19.62
N GLU A 482 30.63 19.90 -19.52
CA GLU A 482 31.55 19.18 -20.41
C GLU A 482 31.18 19.28 -21.90
N GLY A 483 29.90 19.53 -22.22
CA GLY A 483 29.41 19.79 -23.57
C GLY A 483 29.61 21.23 -24.04
N GLY A 484 30.24 22.09 -23.24
CA GLY A 484 30.46 23.52 -23.53
C GLY A 484 29.19 24.37 -23.48
N LEU A 485 28.14 23.86 -22.78
CA LEU A 485 26.85 24.54 -22.64
C LEU A 485 26.81 25.32 -21.31
N THR A 486 26.30 26.54 -21.37
CA THR A 486 26.06 27.41 -20.22
C THR A 486 24.63 27.23 -19.67
N PRO A 487 24.30 27.75 -18.47
CA PRO A 487 22.93 27.82 -17.98
C PRO A 487 21.96 28.52 -18.97
N PHE A 488 22.44 29.52 -19.70
CA PHE A 488 21.68 30.18 -20.75
C PHE A 488 21.34 29.24 -21.90
N ASP A 489 22.27 28.37 -22.33
CA ASP A 489 22.01 27.37 -23.37
C ASP A 489 21.01 26.33 -22.92
N PHE A 490 21.02 25.97 -21.61
CA PHE A 490 20.02 25.09 -21.01
C PHE A 490 18.62 25.73 -21.00
N ALA A 491 18.48 27.01 -20.68
CA ALA A 491 17.22 27.74 -20.79
C ALA A 491 16.71 27.78 -22.23
N ARG A 492 17.61 27.92 -23.21
CA ARG A 492 17.29 27.92 -24.64
C ARG A 492 16.82 26.55 -25.12
N GLN A 493 17.37 25.44 -24.62
CA GLN A 493 16.95 24.10 -24.93
C GLN A 493 15.62 23.73 -24.29
N GLY A 494 15.36 24.25 -23.09
CA GLY A 494 14.17 23.97 -22.29
C GLY A 494 14.09 22.53 -21.79
N PHE A 495 12.98 22.22 -21.11
CA PHE A 495 12.72 20.91 -20.53
C PHE A 495 11.52 20.25 -21.20
N GLY A 496 11.67 18.99 -21.66
CA GLY A 496 10.59 18.20 -22.25
C GLY A 496 11.02 17.38 -23.46
N ARG A 497 10.08 16.57 -24.00
CA ARG A 497 10.23 15.84 -25.26
C ARG A 497 9.16 16.31 -26.26
N GLY A 498 9.53 16.50 -27.52
CA GLY A 498 8.61 16.87 -28.59
C GLY A 498 8.21 18.35 -28.59
N ALA A 499 7.02 18.68 -29.10
CA ALA A 499 6.53 20.04 -29.31
C ALA A 499 6.35 20.89 -28.02
N ASN A 500 6.51 20.30 -26.85
CA ASN A 500 6.46 20.99 -25.55
C ASN A 500 7.87 21.32 -24.99
N ALA A 501 8.93 20.90 -25.67
CA ALA A 501 10.30 21.27 -25.34
C ALA A 501 10.62 22.56 -26.10
N GLY A 502 10.42 23.68 -25.45
CA GLY A 502 10.71 24.99 -26.05
C GLY A 502 11.55 25.85 -25.11
N PRO A 503 12.18 26.90 -25.63
CA PRO A 503 12.99 27.80 -24.85
C PRO A 503 12.16 28.47 -23.74
N HIS A 504 12.78 28.68 -22.58
CA HIS A 504 12.23 29.48 -21.50
C HIS A 504 12.62 30.95 -21.68
N GLU A 505 11.84 31.70 -22.47
CA GLU A 505 12.13 33.07 -22.87
C GLU A 505 12.35 33.99 -21.65
N SER A 506 11.52 33.89 -20.61
CA SER A 506 11.66 34.68 -19.38
C SER A 506 12.98 34.41 -18.67
N THR A 507 13.38 33.14 -18.59
CA THR A 507 14.65 32.72 -17.96
C THR A 507 15.85 33.20 -18.77
N MET A 508 15.76 33.13 -20.10
CA MET A 508 16.82 33.66 -20.99
C MET A 508 16.98 35.16 -20.85
N GLU A 509 15.88 35.91 -20.76
CA GLU A 509 15.92 37.38 -20.55
C GLU A 509 16.46 37.71 -19.16
N LEU A 510 16.03 36.96 -18.12
CA LEU A 510 16.54 37.09 -16.76
C LEU A 510 18.08 36.89 -16.73
N LEU A 511 18.58 35.80 -17.31
CA LEU A 511 20.01 35.47 -17.33
C LEU A 511 20.83 36.56 -18.08
N ARG A 512 20.30 37.12 -19.18
CA ARG A 512 20.96 38.24 -19.86
C ARG A 512 21.04 39.48 -18.98
N ARG A 513 19.97 39.83 -18.27
CA ARG A 513 19.94 40.95 -17.34
C ARG A 513 20.95 40.77 -16.21
N LEU A 514 20.93 39.58 -15.55
CA LEU A 514 21.84 39.27 -14.45
C LEU A 514 23.31 39.28 -14.89
N ALA A 515 23.62 38.88 -16.13
CA ALA A 515 24.96 38.93 -16.69
C ALA A 515 25.42 40.38 -17.05
N ALA A 516 24.48 41.30 -17.27
CA ALA A 516 24.81 42.69 -17.53
C ALA A 516 25.03 43.51 -16.25
N ASP A 517 24.52 43.00 -15.12
CA ASP A 517 24.61 43.64 -13.80
C ASP A 517 25.86 43.20 -13.00
N GLN A 518 26.61 42.19 -13.48
CA GLN A 518 27.91 41.73 -12.96
C GLN A 518 29.07 42.39 -13.69
#